data_ea7f4402b30e85cbcd6d09d71e30c079
#
_entry.id   ea7f4402b30e85cbcd6d09d71e30c079
#
_cell.length_a   1.000
_cell.length_b   1.000
_cell.length_c   1.000
_cell.angle_alpha   90.00
_cell.angle_beta   90.00
_cell.angle_gamma   90.00
#
_symmetry.space_group_name_H-M   'P 1'
#
loop_
_entity.id
_entity.type
_entity.pdbx_description
1 polymer ?
#
loop_
_entity_poly.entity_id
_entity_poly.type
_entity_poly.pdbx_seq_one_letter_code
_entity_poly.pdbx_strand_id
1 'polypeptide(L)'
;LLANADDLTAAVTSVYGEEAGAQFDETWKSHIGYFVDYVVATGEENTEGQEQARAELDEYIVEQAALLDSATEGRVPADALEEGLTAHVDQLLVAFDSYVAGDYETAYSSIREAYAHMTMPAAGLSAAIVDQFPEEFGAAEMPSEMPATGMGGTADTGSFPFLWVLAGLMLA
;
A
#
# COMPACT_ATOMS: atom_id res chain seq x y z
N LEU A 1 12.30 -3.45 0.76
CA LEU A 1 11.10 -3.11 1.56
C LEU A 1 11.36 -1.86 2.42
N LEU A 2 12.34 -1.84 3.34
CA LEU A 2 12.54 -0.71 4.27
C LEU A 2 12.86 0.61 3.55
N ALA A 3 13.69 0.63 2.49
CA ALA A 3 13.93 1.84 1.71
C ALA A 3 12.65 2.36 1.03
N ASN A 4 11.78 1.47 0.57
CA ASN A 4 10.46 1.84 0.07
C ASN A 4 9.59 2.43 1.18
N ALA A 5 9.60 1.86 2.39
CA ALA A 5 8.90 2.43 3.54
C ALA A 5 9.35 3.87 3.84
N ASP A 6 10.66 4.15 3.77
CA ASP A 6 11.20 5.50 3.96
C ASP A 6 10.69 6.49 2.89
N ASP A 7 10.64 6.06 1.61
CA ASP A 7 10.11 6.87 0.50
C ASP A 7 8.61 7.17 0.71
N LEU A 8 7.84 6.18 1.17
CA LEU A 8 6.42 6.33 1.45
C LEU A 8 6.16 7.26 2.64
N THR A 9 6.92 7.09 3.71
CA THR A 9 6.89 7.99 4.87
C THR A 9 7.16 9.44 4.45
N ALA A 10 8.16 9.66 3.59
CA ALA A 10 8.45 11.00 3.07
C ALA A 10 7.28 11.55 2.26
N ALA A 11 6.60 10.73 1.47
CA ALA A 11 5.42 11.13 0.71
C ALA A 11 4.26 11.51 1.63
N VAL A 12 3.92 10.68 2.63
CA VAL A 12 2.88 10.98 3.62
C VAL A 12 3.21 12.26 4.39
N THR A 13 4.46 12.41 4.84
CA THR A 13 4.95 13.61 5.52
C THR A 13 4.75 14.87 4.69
N SER A 14 5.02 14.80 3.39
CA SER A 14 4.90 15.96 2.50
C SER A 14 3.46 16.44 2.32
N VAL A 15 2.48 15.56 2.47
CA VAL A 15 1.05 15.87 2.32
C VAL A 15 0.39 16.20 3.65
N TYR A 16 0.65 15.38 4.66
CA TYR A 16 -0.07 15.39 5.93
C TYR A 16 0.76 15.87 7.13
N GLY A 17 2.02 16.19 6.91
CA GLY A 17 2.93 16.69 7.95
C GLY A 17 3.67 15.59 8.72
N GLU A 18 4.61 16.04 9.59
CA GLU A 18 5.56 15.15 10.28
C GLU A 18 4.88 14.15 11.22
N GLU A 19 3.79 14.54 11.90
CA GLU A 19 3.09 13.68 12.86
C GLU A 19 2.43 12.49 12.14
N ALA A 20 1.70 12.76 11.05
CA ALA A 20 1.08 11.70 10.24
C ALA A 20 2.14 10.81 9.56
N GLY A 21 3.23 11.41 9.08
CA GLY A 21 4.35 10.66 8.51
C GLY A 21 5.00 9.73 9.51
N ALA A 22 5.25 10.19 10.75
CA ALA A 22 5.85 9.36 11.79
C ALA A 22 4.94 8.20 12.20
N GLN A 23 3.64 8.44 12.34
CA GLN A 23 2.65 7.41 12.65
C GLN A 23 2.56 6.37 11.52
N PHE A 24 2.53 6.83 10.28
CA PHE A 24 2.58 5.95 9.10
C PHE A 24 3.85 5.09 9.08
N ASP A 25 5.02 5.69 9.33
CA ASP A 25 6.31 4.97 9.37
C ASP A 25 6.30 3.84 10.39
N GLU A 26 5.79 4.10 11.58
CA GLU A 26 5.70 3.12 12.66
C GLU A 26 4.79 1.96 12.27
N THR A 27 3.55 2.23 11.87
CA THR A 27 2.58 1.18 11.49
C THR A 27 3.04 0.40 10.25
N TRP A 28 3.57 1.11 9.24
CA TRP A 28 4.04 0.49 8.00
C TRP A 28 5.25 -0.42 8.20
N LYS A 29 6.22 -0.02 9.01
CA LYS A 29 7.40 -0.86 9.30
C LYS A 29 7.05 -2.04 10.20
N SER A 30 6.13 -1.86 11.14
CA SER A 30 5.68 -2.93 12.03
C SER A 30 5.01 -4.06 11.25
N HIS A 31 4.11 -3.76 10.29
CA HIS A 31 3.44 -4.82 9.54
C HIS A 31 4.41 -5.67 8.71
N ILE A 32 5.49 -5.07 8.19
CA ILE A 32 6.56 -5.82 7.52
C ILE A 32 7.19 -6.81 8.49
N GLY A 33 7.41 -6.40 9.75
CA GLY A 33 7.90 -7.26 10.82
C GLY A 33 6.95 -8.43 11.08
N TYR A 34 5.66 -8.16 11.25
CA TYR A 34 4.64 -9.18 11.53
C TYR A 34 4.54 -10.24 10.41
N PHE A 35 4.67 -9.83 9.14
CA PHE A 35 4.77 -10.80 8.04
C PHE A 35 6.02 -11.66 8.10
N VAL A 36 7.16 -11.09 8.49
CA VAL A 36 8.40 -11.86 8.68
C VAL A 36 8.24 -12.85 9.82
N ASP A 37 7.64 -12.43 10.94
CA ASP A 37 7.39 -13.29 12.10
C ASP A 37 6.45 -14.44 11.74
N TYR A 38 5.39 -14.17 10.96
CA TYR A 38 4.51 -15.21 10.44
C TYR A 38 5.24 -16.23 9.57
N VAL A 39 6.08 -15.77 8.63
CA VAL A 39 6.86 -16.65 7.75
C VAL A 39 7.84 -17.50 8.53
N VAL A 40 8.52 -16.94 9.53
CA VAL A 40 9.44 -17.67 10.42
C VAL A 40 8.66 -18.72 11.21
N ALA A 41 7.54 -18.33 11.84
CA ALA A 41 6.70 -19.25 12.60
C ALA A 41 6.15 -20.39 11.73
N THR A 42 5.77 -20.10 10.48
CA THR A 42 5.33 -21.12 9.52
C THR A 42 6.44 -22.11 9.19
N GLY A 43 7.67 -21.62 8.93
CA GLY A 43 8.82 -22.48 8.65
C GLY A 43 9.26 -23.32 9.84
N GLU A 44 8.97 -22.89 11.07
CA GLU A 44 9.25 -23.60 12.32
C GLU A 44 8.10 -24.50 12.80
N GLU A 45 6.99 -24.55 12.07
CA GLU A 45 5.75 -25.25 12.45
C GLU A 45 5.20 -24.74 13.82
N ASN A 46 5.43 -23.47 14.13
CA ASN A 46 5.04 -22.81 15.38
C ASN A 46 3.66 -22.15 15.24
N THR A 47 2.60 -22.90 15.57
CA THR A 47 1.22 -22.42 15.47
C THR A 47 0.95 -21.19 16.37
N GLU A 48 1.52 -21.17 17.60
CA GLU A 48 1.32 -20.04 18.51
C GLU A 48 1.94 -18.75 17.94
N GLY A 49 3.12 -18.85 17.33
CA GLY A 49 3.78 -17.73 16.67
C GLY A 49 3.00 -17.23 15.44
N GLN A 50 2.40 -18.14 14.65
CA GLN A 50 1.52 -17.76 13.54
C GLN A 50 0.26 -17.03 14.02
N GLU A 51 -0.41 -17.54 15.08
CA GLU A 51 -1.59 -16.91 15.66
C GLU A 51 -1.27 -15.52 16.21
N GLN A 52 -0.11 -15.37 16.88
CA GLN A 52 0.33 -14.06 17.38
C GLN A 52 0.60 -13.08 16.24
N ALA A 53 1.40 -13.44 15.24
CA ALA A 53 1.70 -12.58 14.10
C ALA A 53 0.43 -12.19 13.33
N ARG A 54 -0.54 -13.11 13.21
CA ARG A 54 -1.83 -12.80 12.62
C ARG A 54 -2.61 -11.78 13.45
N ALA A 55 -2.65 -11.91 14.76
CA ALA A 55 -3.33 -10.95 15.63
C ALA A 55 -2.71 -9.54 15.53
N GLU A 56 -1.38 -9.46 15.44
CA GLU A 56 -0.66 -8.19 15.24
C GLU A 56 -0.96 -7.57 13.86
N LEU A 57 -1.13 -8.39 12.81
CA LEU A 57 -1.58 -7.92 11.51
C LEU A 57 -3.03 -7.42 11.54
N ASP A 58 -3.91 -8.06 12.30
CA ASP A 58 -5.30 -7.61 12.46
C ASP A 58 -5.38 -6.26 13.21
N GLU A 59 -4.54 -6.05 14.23
CA GLU A 59 -4.42 -4.75 14.90
C GLU A 59 -3.88 -3.67 13.94
N TYR A 60 -2.82 -3.97 13.18
CA TYR A 60 -2.29 -3.09 12.16
C TYR A 60 -3.35 -2.65 11.14
N ILE A 61 -4.22 -3.56 10.67
CA ILE A 61 -5.27 -3.24 9.71
C ILE A 61 -6.18 -2.14 10.25
N VAL A 62 -6.61 -2.26 11.51
CA VAL A 62 -7.48 -1.28 12.16
C VAL A 62 -6.77 0.07 12.34
N GLU A 63 -5.53 0.06 12.81
CA GLU A 63 -4.74 1.27 13.04
C GLU A 63 -4.45 2.01 11.73
N GLN A 64 -4.03 1.28 10.70
CA GLN A 64 -3.72 1.85 9.38
C GLN A 64 -4.97 2.41 8.70
N ALA A 65 -6.10 1.71 8.80
CA ALA A 65 -7.37 2.18 8.27
C ALA A 65 -7.84 3.47 8.96
N ALA A 66 -7.76 3.52 10.29
CA ALA A 66 -8.11 4.70 11.06
C ALA A 66 -7.20 5.91 10.77
N LEU A 67 -5.89 5.67 10.60
CA LEU A 67 -4.94 6.71 10.21
C LEU A 67 -5.30 7.32 8.86
N LEU A 68 -5.54 6.51 7.84
CA LEU A 68 -5.84 6.98 6.49
C LEU A 68 -7.23 7.62 6.39
N ASP A 69 -8.23 7.10 7.09
CA ASP A 69 -9.55 7.74 7.21
C ASP A 69 -9.44 9.13 7.82
N SER A 70 -8.74 9.25 8.95
CA SER A 70 -8.50 10.52 9.62
C SER A 70 -7.72 11.50 8.75
N ALA A 71 -6.63 11.07 8.12
CA ALA A 71 -5.80 11.90 7.27
C ALA A 71 -6.56 12.40 6.04
N THR A 72 -7.41 11.57 5.44
CA THR A 72 -8.25 11.95 4.29
C THR A 72 -9.57 12.61 4.67
N GLU A 73 -9.81 12.88 5.95
CA GLU A 73 -11.06 13.47 6.46
C GLU A 73 -12.30 12.66 6.03
N GLY A 74 -12.21 11.33 6.11
CA GLY A 74 -13.29 10.40 5.76
C GLY A 74 -13.51 10.19 4.25
N ARG A 75 -12.64 10.71 3.38
CA ARG A 75 -12.73 10.47 1.93
C ARG A 75 -12.43 9.03 1.56
N VAL A 76 -11.60 8.38 2.36
CA VAL A 76 -11.37 6.94 2.30
C VAL A 76 -11.82 6.35 3.64
N PRO A 77 -13.05 5.80 3.71
CA PRO A 77 -13.62 5.33 4.97
C PRO A 77 -12.86 4.15 5.55
N ALA A 78 -12.69 4.13 6.90
CA ALA A 78 -11.93 3.10 7.60
C ALA A 78 -12.46 1.69 7.33
N ASP A 79 -13.78 1.49 7.31
CA ASP A 79 -14.41 0.18 7.07
C ASP A 79 -14.05 -0.41 5.70
N ALA A 80 -14.01 0.44 4.66
CA ALA A 80 -13.60 0.01 3.32
C ALA A 80 -12.11 -0.33 3.25
N LEU A 81 -11.27 0.41 3.99
CA LEU A 81 -9.84 0.13 4.10
C LEU A 81 -9.59 -1.17 4.88
N GLU A 82 -10.27 -1.39 6.00
CA GLU A 82 -10.17 -2.61 6.78
C GLU A 82 -10.53 -3.84 5.95
N GLU A 83 -11.64 -3.79 5.19
CA GLU A 83 -12.03 -4.88 4.28
C GLU A 83 -10.93 -5.16 3.24
N GLY A 84 -10.40 -4.12 2.60
CA GLY A 84 -9.36 -4.24 1.59
C GLY A 84 -8.04 -4.76 2.15
N LEU A 85 -7.59 -4.22 3.28
CA LEU A 85 -6.34 -4.65 3.94
C LEU A 85 -6.46 -6.08 4.48
N THR A 86 -7.60 -6.47 5.06
CA THR A 86 -7.84 -7.84 5.50
C THR A 86 -7.72 -8.83 4.33
N ALA A 87 -8.38 -8.55 3.21
CA ALA A 87 -8.29 -9.40 2.03
C ALA A 87 -6.85 -9.51 1.51
N HIS A 88 -6.08 -8.41 1.53
CA HIS A 88 -4.69 -8.41 1.12
C HIS A 88 -3.82 -9.25 2.05
N VAL A 89 -3.95 -9.08 3.37
CA VAL A 89 -3.24 -9.88 4.38
C VAL A 89 -3.56 -11.36 4.19
N ASP A 90 -4.83 -11.73 4.08
CA ASP A 90 -5.24 -13.13 3.88
C ASP A 90 -4.62 -13.76 2.64
N GLN A 91 -4.59 -13.03 1.52
CA GLN A 91 -3.94 -13.49 0.28
C GLN A 91 -2.44 -13.73 0.44
N LEU A 92 -1.75 -12.87 1.19
CA LEU A 92 -0.32 -13.04 1.47
C LEU A 92 -0.07 -14.23 2.41
N LEU A 93 -0.87 -14.41 3.46
CA LEU A 93 -0.72 -15.55 4.36
C LEU A 93 -0.96 -16.88 3.62
N VAL A 94 -2.00 -16.95 2.77
CA VAL A 94 -2.21 -18.11 1.88
C VAL A 94 -1.00 -18.36 0.97
N ALA A 95 -0.39 -17.31 0.44
CA ALA A 95 0.78 -17.44 -0.39
C ALA A 95 1.98 -18.02 0.38
N PHE A 96 2.21 -17.57 1.61
CA PHE A 96 3.31 -18.07 2.46
C PHE A 96 3.09 -19.53 2.85
N ASP A 97 1.90 -19.88 3.34
CA ASP A 97 1.56 -21.25 3.73
C ASP A 97 1.68 -22.22 2.56
N SER A 98 1.17 -21.83 1.38
CA SER A 98 1.26 -22.62 0.16
C SER A 98 2.71 -22.81 -0.29
N TYR A 99 3.53 -21.76 -0.18
CA TYR A 99 4.94 -21.84 -0.55
C TYR A 99 5.71 -22.83 0.34
N VAL A 100 5.49 -22.77 1.67
CA VAL A 100 6.11 -23.71 2.63
C VAL A 100 5.61 -25.13 2.41
N ALA A 101 4.33 -25.31 2.07
CA ALA A 101 3.76 -26.62 1.73
C ALA A 101 4.24 -27.18 0.37
N GLY A 102 4.97 -26.39 -0.43
CA GLY A 102 5.44 -26.77 -1.76
C GLY A 102 4.39 -26.63 -2.87
N ASP A 103 3.25 -26.05 -2.57
CA ASP A 103 2.22 -25.68 -3.55
C ASP A 103 2.54 -24.32 -4.19
N TYR A 104 3.52 -24.33 -5.07
CA TYR A 104 3.97 -23.11 -5.73
C TYR A 104 2.94 -22.51 -6.70
N GLU A 105 2.01 -23.31 -7.23
CA GLU A 105 0.95 -22.81 -8.10
C GLU A 105 0.02 -21.87 -7.32
N THR A 106 -0.48 -22.33 -6.19
CA THR A 106 -1.31 -21.51 -5.29
C THR A 106 -0.52 -20.33 -4.73
N ALA A 107 0.72 -20.53 -4.28
CA ALA A 107 1.56 -19.47 -3.74
C ALA A 107 1.72 -18.29 -4.72
N TYR A 108 2.13 -18.57 -5.95
CA TYR A 108 2.32 -17.52 -6.96
C TYR A 108 0.99 -16.94 -7.49
N SER A 109 -0.10 -17.68 -7.46
CA SER A 109 -1.43 -17.14 -7.78
C SER A 109 -1.84 -16.12 -6.73
N SER A 110 -1.77 -16.49 -5.45
CA SER A 110 -2.16 -15.62 -4.33
C SER A 110 -1.32 -14.35 -4.26
N ILE A 111 0.00 -14.42 -4.51
CA ILE A 111 0.85 -13.21 -4.60
C ILE A 111 0.36 -12.27 -5.72
N ARG A 112 0.04 -12.80 -6.90
CA ARG A 112 -0.45 -11.96 -8.01
C ARG A 112 -1.82 -11.35 -7.70
N GLU A 113 -2.69 -12.08 -7.02
CA GLU A 113 -3.99 -11.60 -6.58
C GLU A 113 -3.84 -10.50 -5.53
N ALA A 114 -2.98 -10.70 -4.51
CA ALA A 114 -2.67 -9.71 -3.51
C ALA A 114 -2.12 -8.41 -4.14
N TYR A 115 -1.20 -8.53 -5.09
CA TYR A 115 -0.67 -7.39 -5.84
C TYR A 115 -1.76 -6.65 -6.63
N ALA A 116 -2.58 -7.38 -7.39
CA ALA A 116 -3.65 -6.79 -8.18
C ALA A 116 -4.72 -6.12 -7.30
N HIS A 117 -5.04 -6.72 -6.15
CA HIS A 117 -6.02 -6.20 -5.20
C HIS A 117 -5.66 -4.80 -4.73
N MET A 118 -4.38 -4.54 -4.43
CA MET A 118 -3.92 -3.24 -3.88
C MET A 118 -3.99 -2.08 -4.87
N THR A 119 -4.24 -2.32 -6.14
CA THR A 119 -4.40 -1.24 -7.12
C THR A 119 -5.64 -0.37 -6.86
N MET A 120 -6.73 -0.96 -6.34
CA MET A 120 -7.96 -0.20 -6.03
C MET A 120 -7.81 0.71 -4.81
N PRO A 121 -7.33 0.24 -3.65
CA PRO A 121 -7.04 1.13 -2.51
C PRO A 121 -6.07 2.26 -2.88
N ALA A 122 -5.01 1.96 -3.65
CA ALA A 122 -4.07 2.97 -4.12
C ALA A 122 -4.73 4.05 -4.98
N ALA A 123 -5.59 3.67 -5.91
CA ALA A 123 -6.35 4.60 -6.74
C ALA A 123 -7.33 5.44 -5.90
N GLY A 124 -8.01 4.81 -4.93
CA GLY A 124 -8.93 5.48 -4.01
C GLY A 124 -8.22 6.53 -3.15
N LEU A 125 -7.09 6.17 -2.55
CA LEU A 125 -6.27 7.09 -1.76
C LEU A 125 -5.74 8.25 -2.62
N SER A 126 -5.22 7.97 -3.82
CA SER A 126 -4.75 9.01 -4.73
C SER A 126 -5.87 9.99 -5.11
N ALA A 127 -7.06 9.49 -5.41
CA ALA A 127 -8.21 10.33 -5.73
C ALA A 127 -8.66 11.19 -4.53
N ALA A 128 -8.64 10.62 -3.31
CA ALA A 128 -8.95 11.34 -2.09
C ALA A 128 -7.97 12.49 -1.82
N ILE A 129 -6.67 12.26 -2.02
CA ILE A 129 -5.64 13.30 -1.87
C ILE A 129 -5.84 14.43 -2.89
N VAL A 130 -6.09 14.10 -4.15
CA VAL A 130 -6.35 15.10 -5.19
C VAL A 130 -7.60 15.93 -4.87
N ASP A 131 -8.66 15.30 -4.36
CA ASP A 131 -9.88 15.99 -3.94
C ASP A 131 -9.67 16.87 -2.70
N GLN A 132 -8.81 16.41 -1.78
CA GLN A 132 -8.49 17.16 -0.54
C GLN A 132 -7.60 18.37 -0.80
N PHE A 133 -6.67 18.26 -1.74
CA PHE A 133 -5.67 19.29 -2.06
C PHE A 133 -5.70 19.68 -3.56
N PRO A 134 -6.83 20.20 -4.06
CA PRO A 134 -6.99 20.46 -5.50
C PRO A 134 -6.05 21.55 -6.03
N GLU A 135 -5.61 22.47 -5.18
CA GLU A 135 -4.66 23.53 -5.58
C GLU A 135 -3.23 22.97 -5.77
N GLU A 136 -2.90 21.87 -5.11
CA GLU A 136 -1.56 21.26 -5.18
C GLU A 136 -1.52 20.12 -6.21
N PHE A 137 -2.58 19.30 -6.26
CA PHE A 137 -2.63 18.08 -7.06
C PHE A 137 -3.78 18.09 -8.09
N GLY A 138 -4.62 19.12 -8.06
CA GLY A 138 -5.68 19.30 -9.04
C GLY A 138 -5.08 19.44 -10.45
N ALA A 139 -5.73 18.84 -11.43
CA ALA A 139 -5.26 18.68 -12.78
C ALA A 139 -4.64 20.00 -13.31
N ALA A 140 -3.34 20.00 -13.57
CA ALA A 140 -2.83 20.82 -14.64
C ALA A 140 -3.74 20.57 -15.86
N GLU A 141 -4.33 21.62 -16.42
CA GLU A 141 -5.20 21.50 -17.59
C GLU A 141 -4.59 20.49 -18.55
N MET A 142 -5.27 19.35 -18.75
CA MET A 142 -4.87 18.39 -19.77
C MET A 142 -4.65 19.21 -21.05
N PRO A 143 -3.49 19.14 -21.70
CA PRO A 143 -3.29 19.85 -22.95
C PRO A 143 -4.46 19.49 -23.87
N SER A 144 -5.21 20.50 -24.29
CA SER A 144 -6.41 20.31 -25.13
C SER A 144 -6.08 19.75 -26.52
N GLU A 145 -4.79 19.62 -26.81
CA GLU A 145 -4.27 18.97 -28.01
C GLU A 145 -3.30 17.85 -27.60
N MET A 146 -3.63 16.64 -27.95
CA MET A 146 -2.65 15.55 -27.94
C MET A 146 -1.49 15.97 -28.84
N PRO A 147 -0.23 15.92 -28.36
CA PRO A 147 0.89 16.12 -29.26
C PRO A 147 0.73 15.15 -30.42
N ALA A 148 0.80 15.66 -31.66
CA ALA A 148 0.80 14.80 -32.82
C ALA A 148 1.96 13.83 -32.66
N THR A 149 1.64 12.55 -32.33
CA THR A 149 2.63 11.52 -32.11
C THR A 149 3.30 11.14 -33.43
N GLY A 150 4.23 11.99 -33.85
CA GLY A 150 5.28 11.62 -34.74
C GLY A 150 6.33 10.87 -33.93
N MET A 151 6.46 9.59 -34.17
CA MET A 151 7.63 8.75 -33.89
C MET A 151 8.66 9.28 -32.88
N GLY A 152 8.65 8.75 -31.66
CA GLY A 152 9.86 8.55 -30.84
C GLY A 152 10.60 9.81 -30.37
N GLY A 153 9.94 10.64 -29.56
CA GLY A 153 10.62 11.61 -28.71
C GLY A 153 10.51 11.18 -27.27
N THR A 154 11.63 11.07 -26.56
CA THR A 154 11.66 10.94 -25.11
C THR A 154 10.92 12.12 -24.50
N ALA A 155 9.77 11.85 -23.86
CA ALA A 155 9.07 12.86 -23.09
C ALA A 155 10.04 13.36 -22.01
N ASP A 156 10.24 14.67 -21.97
CA ASP A 156 10.97 15.34 -20.90
C ASP A 156 10.13 15.14 -19.62
N THR A 157 10.66 14.35 -18.69
CA THR A 157 10.02 14.04 -17.42
C THR A 157 10.19 15.20 -16.45
N GLY A 158 9.62 16.35 -16.78
CA GLY A 158 9.46 17.48 -15.89
C GLY A 158 8.30 17.22 -14.93
N SER A 159 8.65 16.83 -13.69
CA SER A 159 7.86 17.03 -12.48
C SER A 159 6.51 16.31 -12.33
N PHE A 160 6.47 14.97 -12.23
CA PHE A 160 5.42 14.27 -11.49
C PHE A 160 5.94 12.99 -10.82
N PRO A 161 6.87 13.07 -9.85
CA PRO A 161 7.29 11.87 -9.12
C PRO A 161 6.23 11.36 -8.14
N PHE A 162 5.29 12.23 -7.69
CA PHE A 162 4.45 11.98 -6.54
C PHE A 162 3.30 10.98 -6.78
N LEU A 163 2.58 11.10 -7.89
CA LEU A 163 1.47 10.19 -8.22
C LEU A 163 1.91 8.74 -8.48
N TRP A 164 3.13 8.56 -8.99
CA TRP A 164 3.72 7.24 -9.19
C TRP A 164 4.20 6.61 -7.90
N VAL A 165 4.63 7.42 -6.94
CA VAL A 165 5.01 6.94 -5.60
C VAL A 165 3.78 6.40 -4.88
N LEU A 166 2.64 7.09 -4.91
CA LEU A 166 1.40 6.61 -4.28
C LEU A 166 0.82 5.36 -4.94
N ALA A 167 0.91 5.23 -6.27
CA ALA A 167 0.54 4.00 -6.96
C ALA A 167 1.48 2.82 -6.65
N GLY A 168 2.76 3.09 -6.37
CA GLY A 168 3.73 2.12 -5.87
C GLY A 168 3.52 1.71 -4.41
N LEU A 169 2.81 2.55 -3.64
CA LEU A 169 2.57 2.42 -2.21
C LEU A 169 1.87 1.12 -1.81
N MET A 170 1.00 0.67 -2.66
CA MET A 170 0.11 -0.45 -2.39
C MET A 170 0.57 -1.75 -3.08
N LEU A 171 1.66 -1.69 -3.85
CA LEU A 171 2.12 -2.79 -4.70
C LEU A 171 3.44 -3.42 -4.22
N ALA A 172 4.01 -2.94 -3.10
CA ALA A 172 5.17 -3.50 -2.44
C ALA A 172 4.80 -4.18 -1.15
#